data_2fcc2321f262d374cbccad40485eaaad
#
_entry.id   2fcc2321f262d374cbccad40485eaaad
#
_cell.length_a   1.000
_cell.length_b   1.000
_cell.length_c   1.000
_cell.angle_alpha   90.00
_cell.angle_beta   90.00
_cell.angle_gamma   90.00
#
_symmetry.space_group_name_H-M   'P 1'
#
loop_
_entity.id
_entity.type
_entity.pdbx_description
1 polymer ?
#
loop_
_entity_poly.entity_id
_entity_poly.type
_entity_poly.pdbx_seq_one_letter_code
_entity_poly.pdbx_strand_id
1 'polypeptide(L)'
;MTTRREVIFAAVAGAAMLTRISSALAATYDLVIKGGRVIDPAARINAMRDVAIVGGRIAAIDSNIAADGAQTLDARGKLVVPGLIDVHTHAARAREMAAICLADGVTGFVDAGSAGADKIDDVVANAKSAPNRGRVLINLARTGVTPDGELNDMQRADVALARAAIERHRDTIIGVKARLSFNVVGPTDLDALKRAQEVAGDLPVMIHIGQTVSSMPKILALLKRGDIVTHMYAPEPNSILDGNGRLFPEVVEARRRGIWFDVGNGRNGHLWWDVAERALKQGFMPDTISTDWTTEGRASGVIDFPNCLSKFLMLGMPLDRVIACGTSNAARMFDAFKDRGTLKVGAPADVAVLELREGNFEFVDNYRNVRTGRQRLFPSATVLGGKLVPAQG
;
A
#
# COMPACT_ATOMS: atom_id res chain seq x y z
N MET A 1 -0.48 -80.08 -64.67
CA MET A 1 0.25 -78.81 -64.60
C MET A 1 -0.65 -77.85 -63.76
N THR A 2 -0.14 -77.44 -62.66
CA THR A 2 -0.84 -76.84 -61.55
C THR A 2 -1.09 -75.34 -61.81
N THR A 3 -2.32 -74.91 -61.57
CA THR A 3 -2.64 -73.49 -61.46
C THR A 3 -3.19 -73.21 -60.08
N ARG A 4 -2.45 -72.36 -59.36
CA ARG A 4 -2.82 -71.88 -58.03
C ARG A 4 -3.91 -70.82 -58.13
N ARG A 5 -4.98 -71.03 -57.34
CA ARG A 5 -6.02 -70.06 -57.05
C ARG A 5 -5.47 -69.15 -55.96
N GLU A 6 -5.35 -67.86 -56.25
CA GLU A 6 -5.12 -66.80 -55.22
C GLU A 6 -6.46 -66.34 -54.66
N VAL A 7 -6.61 -66.48 -53.36
CA VAL A 7 -7.79 -66.02 -52.62
C VAL A 7 -7.39 -64.61 -52.11
N ILE A 8 -8.10 -63.60 -52.61
CA ILE A 8 -7.98 -62.24 -52.12
C ILE A 8 -8.87 -62.08 -50.92
N PHE A 9 -8.26 -61.90 -49.73
CA PHE A 9 -9.00 -61.46 -48.54
C PHE A 9 -9.04 -59.92 -48.54
N ALA A 10 -10.22 -59.34 -48.70
CA ALA A 10 -10.45 -57.91 -48.48
C ALA A 10 -10.58 -57.70 -46.96
N ALA A 11 -9.55 -57.10 -46.38
CA ALA A 11 -9.61 -56.58 -45.00
C ALA A 11 -10.31 -55.25 -44.98
N VAL A 12 -11.53 -55.21 -44.45
CA VAL A 12 -12.23 -53.96 -44.13
C VAL A 12 -11.61 -53.41 -42.83
N ALA A 13 -10.73 -52.41 -43.00
CA ALA A 13 -10.23 -51.66 -41.84
C ALA A 13 -11.25 -50.64 -41.43
N GLY A 14 -12.00 -50.92 -40.37
CA GLY A 14 -12.87 -49.99 -39.67
C GLY A 14 -12.00 -49.02 -38.87
N ALA A 15 -11.83 -47.81 -39.36
CA ALA A 15 -11.24 -46.71 -38.59
C ALA A 15 -12.23 -46.25 -37.52
N ALA A 16 -12.10 -46.80 -36.32
CA ALA A 16 -12.77 -46.25 -35.15
C ALA A 16 -12.07 -44.92 -34.82
N MET A 17 -12.66 -43.80 -35.24
CA MET A 17 -12.33 -42.50 -34.75
C MET A 17 -12.65 -42.44 -33.25
N LEU A 18 -11.65 -42.71 -32.42
CA LEU A 18 -11.66 -42.35 -31.00
C LEU A 18 -11.60 -40.84 -30.90
N THR A 19 -12.75 -40.17 -30.90
CA THR A 19 -12.88 -38.81 -30.39
C THR A 19 -12.53 -38.87 -28.92
N ARG A 20 -11.29 -38.53 -28.62
CA ARG A 20 -10.89 -38.17 -27.26
C ARG A 20 -11.64 -36.89 -26.92
N ILE A 21 -12.81 -37.03 -26.28
CA ILE A 21 -13.43 -35.97 -25.50
C ILE A 21 -12.45 -35.78 -24.32
N SER A 22 -11.53 -34.89 -24.49
CA SER A 22 -10.74 -34.33 -23.38
C SER A 22 -11.78 -33.57 -22.55
N SER A 23 -12.45 -34.24 -21.61
CA SER A 23 -13.11 -33.54 -20.53
C SER A 23 -11.98 -32.79 -19.77
N ALA A 24 -11.68 -31.57 -20.18
CA ALA A 24 -10.97 -30.66 -19.33
C ALA A 24 -11.78 -30.66 -18.03
N LEU A 25 -11.24 -31.26 -16.97
CA LEU A 25 -11.76 -31.10 -15.64
C LEU A 25 -11.84 -29.57 -15.46
N ALA A 26 -13.05 -29.02 -15.42
CA ALA A 26 -13.27 -27.62 -15.15
C ALA A 26 -12.52 -27.34 -13.85
N ALA A 27 -11.54 -26.45 -13.92
CA ALA A 27 -10.77 -26.12 -12.74
C ALA A 27 -11.75 -25.63 -11.68
N THR A 28 -11.86 -26.36 -10.57
CA THR A 28 -12.75 -25.98 -9.48
C THR A 28 -12.11 -24.81 -8.77
N TYR A 29 -12.68 -23.63 -8.91
CA TYR A 29 -12.23 -22.43 -8.22
C TYR A 29 -12.88 -22.34 -6.84
N ASP A 30 -12.16 -21.76 -5.86
CA ASP A 30 -12.72 -21.50 -4.53
C ASP A 30 -13.62 -20.26 -4.57
N LEU A 31 -13.18 -19.23 -5.30
CA LEU A 31 -13.88 -17.95 -5.46
C LEU A 31 -13.67 -17.41 -6.87
N VAL A 32 -14.73 -16.89 -7.49
CA VAL A 32 -14.65 -16.13 -8.74
C VAL A 32 -15.26 -14.75 -8.55
N ILE A 33 -14.46 -13.70 -8.75
CA ILE A 33 -14.91 -12.31 -8.77
C ILE A 33 -15.36 -12.01 -10.20
N LYS A 34 -16.65 -11.68 -10.39
CA LYS A 34 -17.29 -11.58 -11.68
C LYS A 34 -17.52 -10.17 -12.17
N GLY A 35 -17.16 -9.91 -13.41
CA GLY A 35 -17.62 -8.76 -14.19
C GLY A 35 -17.12 -7.40 -13.71
N GLY A 36 -16.02 -7.35 -12.96
CA GLY A 36 -15.42 -6.11 -12.49
C GLY A 36 -14.45 -5.47 -13.50
N ARG A 37 -14.21 -4.17 -13.37
CA ARG A 37 -13.10 -3.51 -14.05
C ARG A 37 -11.83 -3.77 -13.26
N VAL A 38 -11.01 -4.70 -13.73
CA VAL A 38 -9.72 -5.01 -13.13
C VAL A 38 -8.72 -3.91 -13.46
N ILE A 39 -8.14 -3.29 -12.42
CA ILE A 39 -7.03 -2.33 -12.54
C ILE A 39 -5.85 -2.88 -11.74
N ASP A 40 -4.87 -3.40 -12.46
CA ASP A 40 -3.59 -3.86 -11.92
C ASP A 40 -2.44 -3.14 -12.62
N PRO A 41 -1.89 -2.07 -12.03
CA PRO A 41 -0.79 -1.32 -12.64
C PRO A 41 0.49 -2.14 -12.84
N ALA A 42 0.77 -3.12 -11.95
CA ALA A 42 1.96 -3.97 -12.06
C ALA A 42 1.84 -4.98 -13.21
N ALA A 43 0.62 -5.48 -13.50
CA ALA A 43 0.34 -6.36 -14.62
C ALA A 43 -0.04 -5.59 -15.91
N ARG A 44 -0.19 -4.25 -15.84
CA ARG A 44 -0.67 -3.38 -16.92
C ARG A 44 -2.07 -3.77 -17.42
N ILE A 45 -2.94 -4.18 -16.49
CA ILE A 45 -4.33 -4.50 -16.79
C ILE A 45 -5.22 -3.32 -16.40
N ASN A 46 -6.10 -2.91 -17.33
CA ASN A 46 -7.19 -1.98 -17.08
C ASN A 46 -8.33 -2.37 -18.03
N ALA A 47 -9.12 -3.39 -17.64
CA ALA A 47 -10.14 -3.98 -18.50
C ALA A 47 -11.21 -4.70 -17.67
N MET A 48 -12.39 -4.89 -18.28
CA MET A 48 -13.44 -5.75 -17.71
C MET A 48 -12.95 -7.20 -17.73
N ARG A 49 -12.82 -7.81 -16.54
CA ARG A 49 -12.33 -9.18 -16.35
C ARG A 49 -12.99 -9.84 -15.15
N ASP A 50 -12.98 -11.17 -15.17
CA ASP A 50 -13.21 -12.01 -14.02
C ASP A 50 -11.86 -12.39 -13.41
N VAL A 51 -11.84 -12.62 -12.10
CA VAL A 51 -10.66 -13.08 -11.36
C VAL A 51 -11.02 -14.36 -10.62
N ALA A 52 -10.34 -15.45 -10.95
CA ALA A 52 -10.51 -16.75 -10.30
C ALA A 52 -9.42 -17.01 -9.27
N ILE A 53 -9.79 -17.62 -8.16
CA ILE A 53 -8.95 -17.88 -7.00
C ILE A 53 -9.02 -19.34 -6.61
N VAL A 54 -7.85 -19.94 -6.35
CA VAL A 54 -7.69 -21.30 -5.84
C VAL A 54 -6.60 -21.32 -4.77
N GLY A 55 -6.84 -21.96 -3.65
CA GLY A 55 -5.84 -22.17 -2.59
C GLY A 55 -5.23 -20.85 -2.08
N GLY A 56 -6.04 -19.78 -2.04
CA GLY A 56 -5.59 -18.47 -1.59
C GLY A 56 -4.69 -17.72 -2.59
N ARG A 57 -4.64 -18.16 -3.85
CA ARG A 57 -3.85 -17.53 -4.92
C ARG A 57 -4.69 -17.18 -6.13
N ILE A 58 -4.30 -16.16 -6.86
CA ILE A 58 -4.87 -15.82 -8.16
C ILE A 58 -4.57 -16.97 -9.13
N ALA A 59 -5.62 -17.60 -9.65
CA ALA A 59 -5.51 -18.74 -10.57
C ALA A 59 -5.67 -18.31 -12.04
N ALA A 60 -6.58 -17.38 -12.32
CA ALA A 60 -6.81 -16.87 -13.66
C ALA A 60 -7.39 -15.45 -13.64
N ILE A 61 -7.15 -14.69 -14.71
CA ILE A 61 -7.80 -13.42 -15.02
C ILE A 61 -8.20 -13.47 -16.48
N ASP A 62 -9.50 -13.46 -16.76
CA ASP A 62 -10.02 -13.55 -18.13
C ASP A 62 -11.34 -12.78 -18.28
N SER A 63 -11.82 -12.63 -19.51
CA SER A 63 -13.07 -11.92 -19.81
C SER A 63 -14.34 -12.68 -19.37
N ASN A 64 -14.25 -14.00 -19.29
CA ASN A 64 -15.37 -14.86 -18.88
C ASN A 64 -14.83 -16.16 -18.29
N ILE A 65 -14.90 -16.29 -16.96
CA ILE A 65 -14.47 -17.49 -16.23
C ILE A 65 -15.73 -18.23 -15.75
N ALA A 66 -15.87 -19.50 -16.11
CA ALA A 66 -16.92 -20.36 -15.54
C ALA A 66 -16.75 -20.45 -14.01
N ALA A 67 -17.84 -20.35 -13.29
CA ALA A 67 -17.82 -20.33 -11.83
C ALA A 67 -18.57 -21.56 -11.23
N ASP A 68 -18.65 -22.65 -11.98
CA ASP A 68 -19.39 -23.87 -11.59
C ASP A 68 -18.78 -24.43 -10.28
N GLY A 69 -19.60 -24.49 -9.24
CA GLY A 69 -19.18 -24.96 -7.91
C GLY A 69 -18.34 -23.99 -7.08
N ALA A 70 -17.97 -22.81 -7.61
CA ALA A 70 -17.23 -21.79 -6.90
C ALA A 70 -18.15 -20.82 -6.13
N GLN A 71 -17.65 -20.25 -5.03
CA GLN A 71 -18.24 -19.04 -4.48
C GLN A 71 -18.11 -17.90 -5.52
N THR A 72 -19.11 -17.03 -5.64
CA THR A 72 -19.05 -15.89 -6.56
C THR A 72 -19.18 -14.58 -5.81
N LEU A 73 -18.39 -13.59 -6.24
CA LEU A 73 -18.51 -12.20 -5.82
C LEU A 73 -18.86 -11.34 -7.05
N ASP A 74 -20.03 -10.73 -7.04
CA ASP A 74 -20.45 -9.81 -8.12
C ASP A 74 -19.73 -8.47 -7.98
N ALA A 75 -18.89 -8.16 -8.96
CA ALA A 75 -18.14 -6.91 -9.05
C ALA A 75 -18.58 -6.03 -10.25
N ARG A 76 -19.74 -6.31 -10.86
CA ARG A 76 -20.24 -5.50 -11.96
C ARG A 76 -20.42 -4.03 -11.55
N GLY A 77 -19.91 -3.13 -12.37
CA GLY A 77 -19.89 -1.68 -12.08
C GLY A 77 -18.84 -1.26 -11.05
N LYS A 78 -18.01 -2.20 -10.56
CA LYS A 78 -17.00 -1.94 -9.54
C LYS A 78 -15.59 -2.10 -10.09
N LEU A 79 -14.62 -1.56 -9.36
CA LEU A 79 -13.20 -1.76 -9.60
C LEU A 79 -12.72 -2.97 -8.81
N VAL A 80 -11.93 -3.82 -9.45
CA VAL A 80 -11.22 -4.94 -8.81
C VAL A 80 -9.73 -4.62 -8.88
N VAL A 81 -9.13 -4.37 -7.74
CA VAL A 81 -7.72 -3.95 -7.65
C VAL A 81 -6.95 -4.89 -6.72
N PRO A 82 -5.60 -4.97 -6.83
CA PRO A 82 -4.82 -5.65 -5.81
C PRO A 82 -5.18 -5.14 -4.42
N GLY A 83 -5.12 -6.00 -3.42
CA GLY A 83 -5.31 -5.58 -2.04
C GLY A 83 -4.48 -4.36 -1.72
N LEU A 84 -5.10 -3.36 -1.11
CA LEU A 84 -4.44 -2.09 -0.79
C LEU A 84 -3.36 -2.31 0.27
N ILE A 85 -2.28 -1.54 0.18
CA ILE A 85 -1.17 -1.54 1.14
C ILE A 85 -1.00 -0.12 1.65
N ASP A 86 -1.27 0.08 2.92
CA ASP A 86 -1.09 1.37 3.60
C ASP A 86 0.27 1.40 4.30
N VAL A 87 1.21 2.14 3.74
CA VAL A 87 2.60 2.19 4.20
C VAL A 87 2.84 3.10 5.40
N HIS A 88 1.79 3.82 5.86
CA HIS A 88 1.89 4.70 6.99
C HIS A 88 0.60 4.68 7.81
N THR A 89 0.59 3.86 8.85
CA THR A 89 -0.50 3.75 9.81
C THR A 89 0.05 3.74 11.24
N HIS A 90 -0.85 3.74 12.20
CA HIS A 90 -0.60 3.39 13.59
C HIS A 90 -1.49 2.20 14.03
N ALA A 91 -1.78 1.32 13.08
CA ALA A 91 -2.76 0.25 13.23
C ALA A 91 -2.32 -0.90 14.15
N ALA A 92 -1.04 -1.00 14.47
CA ALA A 92 -0.55 -2.00 15.41
C ALA A 92 -0.54 -1.53 16.89
N ARG A 93 -1.07 -0.34 17.21
CA ARG A 93 -1.22 0.11 18.61
C ARG A 93 -2.16 -0.77 19.41
N ALA A 94 -3.20 -1.32 18.77
CA ALA A 94 -4.13 -2.26 19.38
C ALA A 94 -4.57 -3.30 18.35
N ARG A 95 -4.92 -4.48 18.85
CA ARG A 95 -5.18 -5.68 18.02
C ARG A 95 -6.33 -5.49 17.03
N GLU A 96 -7.37 -4.79 17.44
CA GLU A 96 -8.58 -4.54 16.64
C GLU A 96 -8.39 -3.50 15.54
N MET A 97 -7.38 -2.63 15.66
CA MET A 97 -7.18 -1.52 14.75
C MET A 97 -6.85 -1.96 13.33
N ALA A 98 -6.04 -3.01 13.19
CA ALA A 98 -5.68 -3.57 11.89
C ALA A 98 -6.90 -4.18 11.15
N ALA A 99 -7.84 -4.78 11.89
CA ALA A 99 -9.07 -5.32 11.32
C ALA A 99 -9.98 -4.22 10.76
N ILE A 100 -9.99 -3.04 11.39
CA ILE A 100 -10.73 -1.88 10.89
C ILE A 100 -10.17 -1.42 9.54
N CYS A 101 -8.83 -1.35 9.39
CA CYS A 101 -8.20 -1.02 8.11
C CYS A 101 -8.56 -2.04 7.01
N LEU A 102 -8.72 -3.31 7.37
CA LEU A 102 -9.09 -4.37 6.44
C LEU A 102 -10.45 -4.13 5.77
N ALA A 103 -11.40 -3.54 6.49
CA ALA A 103 -12.71 -3.15 5.94
C ALA A 103 -12.60 -2.10 4.82
N ASP A 104 -11.54 -1.29 4.83
CA ASP A 104 -11.26 -0.30 3.79
C ASP A 104 -10.56 -0.90 2.55
N GLY A 105 -10.35 -2.23 2.51
CA GLY A 105 -9.61 -2.92 1.44
C GLY A 105 -8.11 -3.07 1.70
N VAL A 106 -7.62 -2.68 2.89
CA VAL A 106 -6.19 -2.70 3.23
C VAL A 106 -5.78 -4.09 3.68
N THR A 107 -5.17 -4.86 2.79
CA THR A 107 -4.69 -6.23 3.04
C THR A 107 -3.25 -6.29 3.57
N GLY A 108 -2.53 -5.17 3.50
CA GLY A 108 -1.20 -5.00 4.07
C GLY A 108 -1.05 -3.62 4.68
N PHE A 109 -0.35 -3.51 5.81
CA PHE A 109 -0.09 -2.22 6.45
C PHE A 109 1.29 -2.15 7.10
N VAL A 110 1.79 -0.93 7.28
CA VAL A 110 2.99 -0.63 8.05
C VAL A 110 2.61 0.28 9.21
N ASP A 111 2.89 -0.16 10.44
CA ASP A 111 2.86 0.73 11.61
C ASP A 111 4.10 1.61 11.60
N ALA A 112 3.91 2.90 11.39
CA ALA A 112 4.98 3.86 11.17
C ALA A 112 5.49 4.48 12.47
N GLY A 113 6.00 3.64 13.36
CA GLY A 113 6.73 4.09 14.55
C GLY A 113 5.85 4.44 15.73
N SER A 114 4.74 3.72 15.95
CA SER A 114 3.93 3.90 17.16
C SER A 114 4.73 3.69 18.44
N ALA A 115 5.66 2.72 18.44
CA ALA A 115 6.52 2.39 19.58
C ALA A 115 8.00 2.42 19.21
N GLY A 116 8.82 2.70 20.20
CA GLY A 116 10.26 2.47 20.19
C GLY A 116 10.63 1.24 21.03
N ALA A 117 11.91 1.09 21.31
CA ALA A 117 12.47 -0.15 21.88
C ALA A 117 11.83 -0.61 23.19
N ASP A 118 11.31 0.31 24.01
CA ASP A 118 10.71 -0.01 25.32
C ASP A 118 9.38 -0.77 25.22
N LYS A 119 8.61 -0.56 24.12
CA LYS A 119 7.26 -1.12 23.93
C LYS A 119 7.06 -1.77 22.56
N ILE A 120 8.13 -2.00 21.82
CA ILE A 120 8.05 -2.53 20.47
C ILE A 120 7.48 -3.94 20.40
N ASP A 121 7.71 -4.74 21.44
CA ASP A 121 7.25 -6.13 21.49
C ASP A 121 5.73 -6.24 21.40
N ASP A 122 4.99 -5.33 22.05
CA ASP A 122 3.52 -5.28 21.99
C ASP A 122 3.02 -4.93 20.58
N VAL A 123 3.64 -3.92 19.95
CA VAL A 123 3.29 -3.49 18.60
C VAL A 123 3.61 -4.58 17.58
N VAL A 124 4.74 -5.25 17.71
CA VAL A 124 5.11 -6.40 16.88
C VAL A 124 4.12 -7.56 17.07
N ALA A 125 3.74 -7.87 18.31
CA ALA A 125 2.75 -8.91 18.59
C ALA A 125 1.39 -8.59 17.95
N ASN A 126 0.93 -7.35 18.06
CA ASN A 126 -0.29 -6.89 17.41
C ASN A 126 -0.21 -6.98 15.88
N ALA A 127 0.90 -6.53 15.27
CA ALA A 127 1.12 -6.63 13.83
C ALA A 127 1.14 -8.09 13.34
N LYS A 128 1.75 -9.00 14.09
CA LYS A 128 1.79 -10.44 13.76
C LYS A 128 0.43 -11.12 13.91
N SER A 129 -0.37 -10.70 14.88
CA SER A 129 -1.70 -11.28 15.13
C SER A 129 -2.80 -10.68 14.26
N ALA A 130 -2.51 -9.63 13.50
CA ALA A 130 -3.46 -8.99 12.61
C ALA A 130 -3.92 -9.95 11.50
N PRO A 131 -5.19 -9.89 11.06
CA PRO A 131 -5.65 -10.70 9.93
C PRO A 131 -4.93 -10.31 8.63
N ASN A 132 -4.72 -9.03 8.38
CA ASN A 132 -3.95 -8.48 7.27
C ASN A 132 -2.44 -8.47 7.58
N ARG A 133 -1.61 -8.36 6.53
CA ARG A 133 -0.15 -8.45 6.66
C ARG A 133 0.42 -7.19 7.32
N GLY A 134 0.69 -7.25 8.63
CA GLY A 134 1.30 -6.16 9.39
C GLY A 134 2.83 -6.16 9.32
N ARG A 135 3.42 -4.97 9.23
CA ARG A 135 4.85 -4.69 9.40
C ARG A 135 5.02 -3.44 10.25
N VAL A 136 6.21 -3.23 10.76
CA VAL A 136 6.48 -2.16 11.73
C VAL A 136 7.75 -1.42 11.35
N LEU A 137 7.73 -0.09 11.46
CA LEU A 137 8.93 0.72 11.62
C LEU A 137 9.11 1.00 13.11
N ILE A 138 10.29 0.77 13.64
CA ILE A 138 10.57 1.13 15.03
C ILE A 138 10.77 2.65 15.14
N ASN A 139 10.18 3.29 16.14
CA ASN A 139 10.47 4.69 16.43
C ASN A 139 11.91 4.85 16.92
N LEU A 140 12.60 5.90 16.47
CA LEU A 140 13.95 6.24 16.92
C LEU A 140 14.00 6.45 18.43
N ALA A 141 13.00 7.14 18.99
CA ALA A 141 12.89 7.30 20.44
C ALA A 141 12.44 6.00 21.08
N ARG A 142 13.17 5.53 22.10
CA ARG A 142 12.86 4.29 22.81
C ARG A 142 11.45 4.23 23.38
N THR A 143 10.87 5.39 23.72
CA THR A 143 9.51 5.50 24.26
C THR A 143 8.41 5.36 23.18
N GLY A 144 8.76 5.54 21.89
CA GLY A 144 7.78 5.74 20.82
C GLY A 144 7.18 7.14 20.84
N VAL A 145 6.10 7.36 20.09
CA VAL A 145 5.41 8.66 19.98
C VAL A 145 4.87 9.11 21.33
N THR A 146 5.24 10.33 21.75
CA THR A 146 4.74 10.98 22.96
C THR A 146 4.17 12.38 22.64
N PRO A 147 3.17 12.87 23.41
CA PRO A 147 2.55 14.18 23.17
C PRO A 147 3.50 15.36 23.38
N ASP A 148 4.50 15.20 24.25
CA ASP A 148 5.48 16.21 24.65
C ASP A 148 6.71 16.28 23.74
N GLY A 149 6.78 15.45 22.71
CA GLY A 149 7.92 15.33 21.81
C GLY A 149 8.94 14.32 22.29
N GLU A 150 8.93 13.15 21.66
CA GLU A 150 9.72 11.98 22.08
C GLU A 150 11.24 12.16 21.95
N LEU A 151 11.71 13.08 21.13
CA LEU A 151 13.14 13.34 20.87
C LEU A 151 13.65 14.67 21.42
N ASN A 152 12.87 15.38 22.26
CA ASN A 152 13.34 16.57 22.95
C ASN A 152 14.56 16.27 23.83
N ASP A 153 14.67 15.03 24.31
CA ASP A 153 15.87 14.47 24.92
C ASP A 153 16.49 13.42 23.98
N MET A 154 17.60 13.74 23.35
CA MET A 154 18.30 12.84 22.42
C MET A 154 18.87 11.58 23.07
N GLN A 155 18.92 11.48 24.41
CA GLN A 155 19.26 10.23 25.10
C GLN A 155 18.17 9.16 24.89
N ARG A 156 16.94 9.58 24.59
CA ARG A 156 15.85 8.64 24.22
C ARG A 156 16.08 7.97 22.86
N ALA A 157 16.95 8.49 22.01
CA ALA A 157 17.39 7.85 20.77
C ALA A 157 18.54 6.86 21.04
N ASP A 158 18.22 5.79 21.75
CA ASP A 158 19.18 4.75 22.15
C ASP A 158 19.42 3.75 20.99
N VAL A 159 20.58 3.89 20.36
CA VAL A 159 20.97 3.09 19.19
C VAL A 159 21.10 1.60 19.54
N ALA A 160 21.69 1.28 20.70
CA ALA A 160 21.93 -0.11 21.09
C ALA A 160 20.62 -0.84 21.36
N LEU A 161 19.70 -0.22 22.10
CA LEU A 161 18.38 -0.79 22.38
C LEU A 161 17.54 -0.94 21.10
N ALA A 162 17.55 0.06 20.22
CA ALA A 162 16.81 0.01 18.98
C ALA A 162 17.35 -1.10 18.05
N ARG A 163 18.66 -1.24 17.91
CA ARG A 163 19.29 -2.33 17.12
C ARG A 163 18.98 -3.69 17.70
N ALA A 164 19.04 -3.85 19.02
CA ALA A 164 18.69 -5.10 19.68
C ALA A 164 17.21 -5.49 19.43
N ALA A 165 16.31 -4.51 19.41
CA ALA A 165 14.91 -4.72 19.10
C ALA A 165 14.70 -5.11 17.62
N ILE A 166 15.40 -4.46 16.68
CA ILE A 166 15.39 -4.83 15.25
C ILE A 166 15.86 -6.26 15.07
N GLU A 167 16.98 -6.62 15.70
CA GLU A 167 17.54 -7.98 15.61
C GLU A 167 16.57 -9.04 16.12
N ARG A 168 15.93 -8.79 17.25
CA ARG A 168 14.94 -9.67 17.87
C ARG A 168 13.69 -9.89 17.00
N HIS A 169 13.34 -8.90 16.17
CA HIS A 169 12.11 -8.89 15.36
C HIS A 169 12.35 -8.65 13.88
N ARG A 170 13.45 -9.15 13.33
CA ARG A 170 13.85 -8.94 11.91
C ARG A 170 12.81 -9.34 10.88
N ASP A 171 11.90 -10.24 11.22
CA ASP A 171 10.82 -10.70 10.36
C ASP A 171 9.66 -9.68 10.27
N THR A 172 9.59 -8.73 11.18
CA THR A 172 8.46 -7.82 11.34
C THR A 172 8.86 -6.35 11.29
N ILE A 173 10.01 -5.99 11.91
CA ILE A 173 10.56 -4.63 11.84
C ILE A 173 11.30 -4.47 10.50
N ILE A 174 10.81 -3.55 9.67
CA ILE A 174 11.29 -3.37 8.29
C ILE A 174 11.92 -2.00 8.04
N GLY A 175 12.12 -1.19 9.07
CA GLY A 175 12.73 0.14 8.98
C GLY A 175 12.64 0.91 10.28
N VAL A 176 13.08 2.17 10.23
CA VAL A 176 13.10 3.09 11.36
C VAL A 176 12.24 4.31 11.03
N LYS A 177 11.47 4.79 12.00
CA LYS A 177 10.72 6.05 11.92
C LYS A 177 11.41 7.12 12.75
N ALA A 178 11.60 8.31 12.16
CA ALA A 178 12.07 9.50 12.87
C ALA A 178 11.15 10.68 12.57
N ARG A 179 10.64 11.35 13.62
CA ARG A 179 9.89 12.60 13.48
C ARG A 179 10.85 13.76 13.70
N LEU A 180 10.98 14.63 12.68
CA LEU A 180 11.97 15.70 12.66
C LEU A 180 11.40 17.10 12.94
N SER A 181 10.11 17.21 13.26
CA SER A 181 9.47 18.49 13.58
C SER A 181 10.04 19.12 14.86
N PHE A 182 10.16 20.41 14.90
CA PHE A 182 10.74 21.16 16.02
C PHE A 182 10.11 20.84 17.39
N ASN A 183 8.78 20.68 17.43
CA ASN A 183 8.06 20.31 18.64
C ASN A 183 8.34 18.86 19.11
N VAL A 184 9.03 18.06 18.32
CA VAL A 184 9.39 16.67 18.63
C VAL A 184 10.84 16.54 19.00
N VAL A 185 11.73 17.20 18.26
CA VAL A 185 13.18 16.99 18.33
C VAL A 185 13.95 18.27 18.72
N GLY A 186 13.26 19.39 18.89
CA GLY A 186 13.92 20.68 19.11
C GLY A 186 14.83 21.06 17.95
N PRO A 187 16.02 21.65 18.21
CA PRO A 187 16.93 22.13 17.17
C PRO A 187 17.82 21.02 16.57
N THR A 188 17.70 19.76 16.99
CA THR A 188 18.65 18.67 16.68
C THR A 188 18.15 17.70 15.61
N ASP A 189 17.33 18.16 14.66
CA ASP A 189 16.69 17.34 13.63
C ASP A 189 17.69 16.57 12.75
N LEU A 190 18.81 17.17 12.34
CA LEU A 190 19.84 16.45 11.55
C LEU A 190 20.59 15.40 12.38
N ASP A 191 20.80 15.65 13.68
CA ASP A 191 21.44 14.66 14.54
C ASP A 191 20.51 13.48 14.83
N ALA A 192 19.20 13.74 14.99
CA ALA A 192 18.20 12.70 15.05
C ALA A 192 18.16 11.86 13.76
N LEU A 193 18.23 12.51 12.59
CA LEU A 193 18.28 11.80 11.31
C LEU A 193 19.53 10.92 11.19
N LYS A 194 20.71 11.43 11.50
CA LYS A 194 21.96 10.63 11.50
C LYS A 194 21.86 9.44 12.44
N ARG A 195 21.28 9.65 13.64
CA ARG A 195 21.10 8.59 14.62
C ARG A 195 20.08 7.53 14.14
N ALA A 196 19.00 7.96 13.46
CA ALA A 196 18.06 7.06 12.83
C ALA A 196 18.72 6.17 11.74
N GLN A 197 19.61 6.77 10.95
CA GLN A 197 20.40 6.03 9.95
C GLN A 197 21.38 5.06 10.58
N GLU A 198 22.00 5.44 11.68
CA GLU A 198 22.85 4.55 12.46
C GLU A 198 22.06 3.34 12.98
N VAL A 199 20.88 3.56 13.55
CA VAL A 199 19.98 2.47 14.00
C VAL A 199 19.58 1.59 12.82
N ALA A 200 19.18 2.17 11.70
CA ALA A 200 18.62 1.47 10.57
C ALA A 200 19.63 0.55 9.84
N GLY A 201 20.91 0.96 9.78
CA GLY A 201 21.89 0.23 8.97
C GLY A 201 21.45 0.19 7.51
N ASP A 202 21.16 -1.01 6.98
CA ASP A 202 20.68 -1.20 5.60
C ASP A 202 19.16 -1.02 5.44
N LEU A 203 18.42 -1.01 6.54
CA LEU A 203 16.97 -0.77 6.50
C LEU A 203 16.66 0.69 6.11
N PRO A 204 15.47 0.95 5.53
CA PRO A 204 15.05 2.31 5.23
C PRO A 204 14.71 3.11 6.48
N VAL A 205 14.92 4.42 6.40
CA VAL A 205 14.43 5.39 7.37
C VAL A 205 13.24 6.13 6.76
N MET A 206 12.11 6.16 7.45
CA MET A 206 10.98 7.02 7.13
C MET A 206 11.04 8.27 8.01
N ILE A 207 11.24 9.42 7.40
CA ILE A 207 11.23 10.70 8.10
C ILE A 207 9.86 11.37 7.99
N HIS A 208 9.39 11.91 9.13
CA HIS A 208 8.25 12.81 9.20
C HIS A 208 8.79 14.25 9.07
N ILE A 209 8.39 14.93 8.02
CA ILE A 209 8.72 16.32 7.77
C ILE A 209 7.57 17.26 8.15
N GLY A 210 7.82 18.55 8.10
CA GLY A 210 6.93 19.61 8.52
C GLY A 210 7.41 20.26 9.81
N GLN A 211 7.59 21.59 9.78
CA GLN A 211 8.10 22.39 10.90
C GLN A 211 9.50 21.94 11.41
N THR A 212 10.35 21.39 10.54
CA THR A 212 11.74 21.07 10.87
C THR A 212 12.58 22.35 10.93
N VAL A 213 13.68 22.32 11.67
CA VAL A 213 14.61 23.47 11.75
C VAL A 213 15.47 23.55 10.50
N SER A 214 15.94 22.41 10.04
CA SER A 214 16.81 22.33 8.86
C SER A 214 15.99 22.43 7.58
N SER A 215 16.55 23.10 6.57
CA SER A 215 15.93 23.23 5.26
C SER A 215 15.80 21.86 4.57
N MET A 216 14.80 21.73 3.70
CA MET A 216 14.57 20.50 2.94
C MET A 216 15.82 20.01 2.18
N PRO A 217 16.59 20.86 1.46
CA PRO A 217 17.83 20.43 0.82
C PRO A 217 18.84 19.78 1.77
N LYS A 218 19.01 20.34 3.00
CA LYS A 218 19.93 19.77 3.99
C LYS A 218 19.48 18.39 4.49
N ILE A 219 18.18 18.21 4.72
CA ILE A 219 17.60 16.93 5.12
C ILE A 219 17.78 15.90 4.00
N LEU A 220 17.40 16.26 2.77
CA LEU A 220 17.50 15.36 1.61
C LEU A 220 18.92 14.93 1.29
N ALA A 221 19.92 15.78 1.55
CA ALA A 221 21.34 15.47 1.35
C ALA A 221 21.81 14.27 2.20
N LEU A 222 21.20 14.05 3.36
CA LEU A 222 21.55 12.96 4.27
C LEU A 222 20.83 11.64 3.93
N LEU A 223 19.73 11.68 3.16
CA LEU A 223 18.94 10.50 2.85
C LEU A 223 19.64 9.61 1.82
N LYS A 224 19.52 8.29 2.00
CA LYS A 224 20.02 7.24 1.09
C LYS A 224 18.89 6.61 0.29
N ARG A 225 19.26 5.86 -0.76
CA ARG A 225 18.31 5.07 -1.55
C ARG A 225 17.46 4.18 -0.64
N GLY A 226 16.15 4.20 -0.86
CA GLY A 226 15.16 3.45 -0.08
C GLY A 226 14.58 4.23 1.08
N ASP A 227 15.21 5.32 1.54
CA ASP A 227 14.63 6.18 2.58
C ASP A 227 13.34 6.86 2.07
N ILE A 228 12.47 7.24 3.01
CA ILE A 228 11.12 7.71 2.72
C ILE A 228 10.91 9.08 3.39
N VAL A 229 10.45 10.05 2.60
CA VAL A 229 9.93 11.33 3.07
C VAL A 229 8.41 11.21 3.13
N THR A 230 7.84 11.11 4.34
CA THR A 230 6.38 11.13 4.50
C THR A 230 5.90 12.54 4.90
N HIS A 231 4.61 12.80 4.65
CA HIS A 231 3.99 14.13 4.74
C HIS A 231 4.56 15.10 3.70
N MET A 232 4.85 14.58 2.50
CA MET A 232 5.52 15.33 1.45
C MET A 232 4.80 16.63 1.05
N TYR A 233 3.54 16.76 1.34
CA TYR A 233 2.74 17.97 1.04
C TYR A 233 2.52 18.88 2.25
N ALA A 234 3.41 18.78 3.25
CA ALA A 234 3.44 19.73 4.35
C ALA A 234 3.78 21.15 3.84
N PRO A 235 3.20 22.21 4.44
CA PRO A 235 3.50 23.59 4.06
C PRO A 235 4.87 24.04 4.55
N GLU A 236 5.26 25.27 4.18
CA GLU A 236 6.40 25.96 4.77
C GLU A 236 6.34 25.92 6.33
N PRO A 237 7.49 25.93 7.03
CA PRO A 237 8.84 26.19 6.49
C PRO A 237 9.53 25.00 5.80
N ASN A 238 9.01 23.79 5.87
CA ASN A 238 9.67 22.60 5.31
C ASN A 238 8.81 21.89 4.27
N SER A 239 8.42 22.65 3.27
CA SER A 239 7.78 22.15 2.07
C SER A 239 8.79 21.53 1.10
N ILE A 240 8.30 20.69 0.19
CA ILE A 240 9.05 20.29 -1.02
C ILE A 240 9.16 21.43 -2.06
N LEU A 241 8.44 22.54 -1.81
CA LEU A 241 8.45 23.74 -2.64
C LEU A 241 9.28 24.85 -1.99
N ASP A 242 9.93 25.67 -2.79
CA ASP A 242 10.58 26.92 -2.35
C ASP A 242 9.57 28.03 -2.09
N GLY A 243 10.02 29.17 -1.56
CA GLY A 243 9.18 30.34 -1.28
C GLY A 243 8.49 30.95 -2.51
N ASN A 244 8.85 30.55 -3.73
CA ASN A 244 8.18 30.90 -4.99
C ASN A 244 7.19 29.83 -5.45
N GLY A 245 7.02 28.76 -4.68
CA GLY A 245 6.14 27.64 -5.01
C GLY A 245 6.69 26.70 -6.08
N ARG A 246 8.01 26.69 -6.31
CA ARG A 246 8.70 25.77 -7.22
C ARG A 246 9.30 24.62 -6.45
N LEU A 247 9.30 23.44 -7.07
CA LEU A 247 10.01 22.29 -6.50
C LEU A 247 11.49 22.63 -6.31
N PHE A 248 12.03 22.32 -5.13
CA PHE A 248 13.46 22.35 -4.95
C PHE A 248 14.15 21.37 -5.91
N PRO A 249 15.23 21.77 -6.61
CA PRO A 249 16.00 20.84 -7.45
C PRO A 249 16.44 19.59 -6.69
N GLU A 250 16.77 19.74 -5.41
CA GLU A 250 17.18 18.65 -4.51
C GLU A 250 16.05 17.62 -4.26
N VAL A 251 14.79 18.03 -4.30
CA VAL A 251 13.63 17.14 -4.20
C VAL A 251 13.56 16.23 -5.43
N VAL A 252 13.74 16.80 -6.62
CA VAL A 252 13.77 16.04 -7.88
C VAL A 252 14.96 15.08 -7.91
N GLU A 253 16.14 15.58 -7.48
CA GLU A 253 17.36 14.77 -7.42
C GLU A 253 17.25 13.65 -6.37
N ALA A 254 16.66 13.91 -5.20
CA ALA A 254 16.41 12.90 -4.18
C ALA A 254 15.57 11.75 -4.73
N ARG A 255 14.49 12.03 -5.48
CA ARG A 255 13.71 10.98 -6.16
C ARG A 255 14.58 10.18 -7.14
N ARG A 256 15.42 10.84 -7.93
CA ARG A 256 16.33 10.16 -8.88
C ARG A 256 17.35 9.24 -8.17
N ARG A 257 17.79 9.62 -6.96
CA ARG A 257 18.62 8.78 -6.08
C ARG A 257 17.86 7.60 -5.49
N GLY A 258 16.53 7.57 -5.62
CA GLY A 258 15.67 6.49 -5.13
C GLY A 258 15.12 6.71 -3.73
N ILE A 259 15.02 7.96 -3.28
CA ILE A 259 14.25 8.34 -2.09
C ILE A 259 12.76 8.35 -2.48
N TRP A 260 11.93 7.76 -1.63
CA TRP A 260 10.48 7.69 -1.80
C TRP A 260 9.79 8.90 -1.20
N PHE A 261 8.71 9.34 -1.84
CA PHE A 261 7.88 10.45 -1.36
C PHE A 261 6.45 9.95 -1.12
N ASP A 262 6.06 9.96 0.16
CA ASP A 262 4.79 9.44 0.65
C ASP A 262 3.87 10.57 1.12
N VAL A 263 2.56 10.41 0.90
CA VAL A 263 1.58 11.43 1.30
C VAL A 263 1.45 11.53 2.80
N GLY A 264 1.25 10.40 3.50
CA GLY A 264 1.01 10.43 4.94
C GLY A 264 -0.10 11.42 5.31
N ASN A 265 -1.35 11.18 4.88
CA ASN A 265 -2.43 12.18 4.94
C ASN A 265 -2.58 12.86 6.32
N GLY A 266 -2.56 12.08 7.42
CA GLY A 266 -2.68 12.57 8.78
C GLY A 266 -3.89 13.45 9.07
N ARG A 267 -3.91 14.07 10.26
CA ARG A 267 -4.99 14.97 10.68
C ARG A 267 -4.61 16.44 10.73
N ASN A 268 -3.35 16.73 11.05
CA ASN A 268 -2.88 18.09 11.35
C ASN A 268 -1.56 18.36 10.66
N GLY A 269 -1.50 19.38 9.80
CA GLY A 269 -0.25 19.93 9.28
C GLY A 269 0.47 19.11 8.20
N HIS A 270 -0.05 17.99 7.74
CA HIS A 270 0.65 17.05 6.87
C HIS A 270 0.29 17.19 5.39
N LEU A 271 -0.96 17.53 5.09
CA LEU A 271 -1.46 17.71 3.74
C LEU A 271 -2.06 19.11 3.59
N TRP A 272 -1.49 19.90 2.71
CA TRP A 272 -2.03 21.21 2.32
C TRP A 272 -2.28 21.25 0.82
N TRP A 273 -3.51 21.64 0.41
CA TRP A 273 -3.91 21.65 -1.00
C TRP A 273 -2.99 22.50 -1.87
N ASP A 274 -2.57 23.67 -1.40
CA ASP A 274 -1.72 24.57 -2.19
C ASP A 274 -0.38 23.90 -2.57
N VAL A 275 0.25 23.18 -1.64
CA VAL A 275 1.48 22.44 -1.92
C VAL A 275 1.21 21.27 -2.88
N ALA A 276 0.16 20.48 -2.62
CA ALA A 276 -0.17 19.34 -3.44
C ALA A 276 -0.51 19.75 -4.89
N GLU A 277 -1.37 20.76 -5.05
CA GLU A 277 -1.77 21.28 -6.36
C GLU A 277 -0.56 21.83 -7.15
N ARG A 278 0.32 22.60 -6.51
CA ARG A 278 1.53 23.15 -7.16
C ARG A 278 2.52 22.06 -7.53
N ALA A 279 2.74 21.08 -6.66
CA ALA A 279 3.64 19.96 -6.93
C ALA A 279 3.14 19.12 -8.10
N LEU A 280 1.84 18.78 -8.11
CA LEU A 280 1.22 18.02 -9.19
C LEU A 280 1.27 18.76 -10.54
N LYS A 281 1.02 20.08 -10.55
CA LYS A 281 1.16 20.93 -11.76
C LYS A 281 2.57 20.91 -12.33
N GLN A 282 3.58 20.69 -11.50
CA GLN A 282 4.99 20.54 -11.89
C GLN A 282 5.36 19.08 -12.20
N GLY A 283 4.38 18.16 -12.25
CA GLY A 283 4.58 16.74 -12.56
C GLY A 283 5.12 15.90 -11.41
N PHE A 284 5.17 16.44 -10.19
CA PHE A 284 5.69 15.74 -9.02
C PHE A 284 4.54 15.07 -8.23
N MET A 285 4.14 13.89 -8.71
CA MET A 285 3.14 13.05 -8.06
C MET A 285 3.77 12.31 -6.86
N PRO A 286 2.97 11.87 -5.87
CA PRO A 286 3.47 11.00 -4.80
C PRO A 286 3.87 9.63 -5.35
N ASP A 287 4.83 8.99 -4.70
CA ASP A 287 5.15 7.59 -4.97
C ASP A 287 4.15 6.66 -4.30
N THR A 288 3.75 6.98 -3.07
CA THR A 288 2.70 6.29 -2.31
C THR A 288 1.71 7.28 -1.71
N ILE A 289 0.48 6.81 -1.57
CA ILE A 289 -0.57 7.45 -0.80
C ILE A 289 -0.80 6.59 0.44
N SER A 290 -0.79 7.20 1.60
CA SER A 290 -0.98 6.54 2.88
C SER A 290 -1.82 7.41 3.82
N THR A 291 -2.37 6.82 4.87
CA THR A 291 -3.38 7.48 5.71
C THR A 291 -2.80 8.23 6.89
N ASP A 292 -1.68 7.78 7.46
CA ASP A 292 -1.28 8.12 8.84
C ASP A 292 -2.44 7.83 9.81
N TRP A 293 -2.99 6.63 9.66
CA TRP A 293 -4.24 6.21 10.29
C TRP A 293 -4.11 6.09 11.79
N THR A 294 -5.06 6.69 12.52
CA THR A 294 -5.28 6.52 13.95
C THR A 294 -6.77 6.36 14.23
N THR A 295 -7.16 5.80 15.38
CA THR A 295 -8.57 5.70 15.81
C THR A 295 -9.26 7.05 15.85
N GLU A 296 -8.57 8.08 16.33
CA GLU A 296 -9.10 9.43 16.42
C GLU A 296 -9.29 10.06 15.02
N GLY A 297 -8.40 9.73 14.07
CA GLY A 297 -8.55 10.13 12.68
C GLY A 297 -9.81 9.55 12.07
N ARG A 298 -10.03 8.24 12.26
CA ARG A 298 -11.23 7.56 11.74
C ARG A 298 -12.51 8.06 12.41
N ALA A 299 -12.51 8.25 13.71
CA ALA A 299 -13.67 8.77 14.43
C ALA A 299 -14.08 10.18 13.99
N SER A 300 -13.16 10.96 13.43
CA SER A 300 -13.45 12.27 12.83
C SER A 300 -14.06 12.19 11.42
N GLY A 301 -14.20 10.97 10.85
CA GLY A 301 -14.72 10.75 9.50
C GLY A 301 -13.81 11.22 8.37
N VAL A 302 -12.59 11.61 8.69
CA VAL A 302 -11.68 12.25 7.73
C VAL A 302 -10.79 11.23 7.02
N ILE A 303 -10.50 10.09 7.65
CA ILE A 303 -9.46 9.18 7.19
C ILE A 303 -9.99 7.75 7.03
N ASP A 304 -10.33 7.38 5.82
CA ASP A 304 -10.30 6.03 5.31
C ASP A 304 -9.35 6.00 4.09
N PHE A 305 -8.81 4.85 3.77
CA PHE A 305 -7.83 4.77 2.69
C PHE A 305 -8.42 5.09 1.31
N PRO A 306 -9.60 4.58 0.91
CA PRO A 306 -10.25 5.00 -0.33
C PRO A 306 -10.53 6.50 -0.42
N ASN A 307 -10.84 7.17 0.70
CA ASN A 307 -10.98 8.62 0.73
C ASN A 307 -9.64 9.33 0.44
N CYS A 308 -8.54 8.87 1.06
CA CYS A 308 -7.21 9.40 0.78
C CYS A 308 -6.83 9.24 -0.69
N LEU A 309 -7.10 8.09 -1.30
CA LEU A 309 -6.93 7.87 -2.74
C LEU A 309 -7.77 8.83 -3.57
N SER A 310 -9.02 9.07 -3.16
CA SER A 310 -9.96 9.94 -3.87
C SER A 310 -9.55 11.42 -3.86
N LYS A 311 -8.84 11.88 -2.85
CA LYS A 311 -8.26 13.23 -2.80
C LYS A 311 -7.36 13.48 -4.01
N PHE A 312 -6.60 12.48 -4.43
CA PHE A 312 -5.69 12.58 -5.57
C PHE A 312 -6.38 12.43 -6.92
N LEU A 313 -7.51 11.70 -6.99
CA LEU A 313 -8.41 11.75 -8.15
C LEU A 313 -8.98 13.15 -8.30
N MET A 314 -9.45 13.77 -7.23
CA MET A 314 -9.96 15.15 -7.23
C MET A 314 -8.89 16.14 -7.68
N LEU A 315 -7.63 15.93 -7.30
CA LEU A 315 -6.48 16.75 -7.75
C LEU A 315 -6.04 16.45 -9.19
N GLY A 316 -6.70 15.53 -9.91
CA GLY A 316 -6.48 15.25 -11.32
C GLY A 316 -5.45 14.17 -11.63
N MET A 317 -5.02 13.37 -10.63
CA MET A 317 -4.19 12.20 -10.91
C MET A 317 -5.02 11.13 -11.64
N PRO A 318 -4.45 10.46 -12.68
CA PRO A 318 -5.11 9.34 -13.35
C PRO A 318 -5.41 8.19 -12.37
N LEU A 319 -6.57 7.54 -12.54
CA LEU A 319 -7.04 6.48 -11.63
C LEU A 319 -6.03 5.33 -11.48
N ASP A 320 -5.41 4.90 -12.57
CA ASP A 320 -4.39 3.84 -12.56
C ASP A 320 -3.15 4.24 -11.74
N ARG A 321 -2.76 5.52 -11.77
CA ARG A 321 -1.67 6.07 -10.95
C ARG A 321 -2.05 6.12 -9.48
N VAL A 322 -3.27 6.54 -9.17
CA VAL A 322 -3.78 6.54 -7.79
C VAL A 322 -3.81 5.13 -7.22
N ILE A 323 -4.30 4.14 -7.99
CA ILE A 323 -4.30 2.73 -7.57
C ILE A 323 -2.86 2.22 -7.41
N ALA A 324 -1.93 2.59 -8.30
CA ALA A 324 -0.52 2.20 -8.16
C ALA A 324 0.09 2.69 -6.84
N CYS A 325 -0.23 3.92 -6.40
CA CYS A 325 0.26 4.48 -5.14
C CYS A 325 -0.17 3.69 -3.89
N GLY A 326 -1.35 3.07 -3.93
CA GLY A 326 -1.86 2.24 -2.81
C GLY A 326 -1.64 0.73 -3.01
N THR A 327 -0.96 0.29 -4.07
CA THR A 327 -0.77 -1.13 -4.40
C THR A 327 0.66 -1.43 -4.82
N SER A 328 0.96 -1.41 -6.13
CA SER A 328 2.25 -1.83 -6.69
C SER A 328 3.42 -0.95 -6.25
N ASN A 329 3.23 0.34 -6.04
CA ASN A 329 4.29 1.23 -5.55
C ASN A 329 4.59 0.94 -4.07
N ALA A 330 3.55 0.81 -3.25
CA ALA A 330 3.67 0.43 -1.85
C ALA A 330 4.38 -0.92 -1.67
N ALA A 331 4.06 -1.90 -2.53
CA ALA A 331 4.72 -3.21 -2.54
C ALA A 331 6.21 -3.12 -2.94
N ARG A 332 6.59 -2.18 -3.79
CA ARG A 332 8.00 -1.97 -4.18
C ARG A 332 8.78 -1.17 -3.16
N MET A 333 8.12 -0.36 -2.33
CA MET A 333 8.78 0.43 -1.29
C MET A 333 9.40 -0.46 -0.21
N PHE A 334 8.75 -1.56 0.13
CA PHE A 334 9.22 -2.49 1.15
C PHE A 334 9.23 -3.93 0.63
N ASP A 335 10.39 -4.57 0.63
CA ASP A 335 10.56 -5.98 0.21
C ASP A 335 9.64 -6.96 0.92
N ALA A 336 9.17 -6.60 2.12
CA ALA A 336 8.21 -7.38 2.89
C ALA A 336 6.86 -7.59 2.18
N PHE A 337 6.57 -6.79 1.15
CA PHE A 337 5.35 -6.87 0.32
C PHE A 337 5.63 -7.22 -1.16
N LYS A 338 6.85 -7.63 -1.51
CA LYS A 338 7.27 -7.89 -2.91
C LYS A 338 6.42 -8.91 -3.66
N ASP A 339 5.72 -9.79 -2.94
CA ASP A 339 4.80 -10.80 -3.46
C ASP A 339 3.36 -10.30 -3.64
N ARG A 340 3.08 -9.02 -3.32
CA ARG A 340 1.75 -8.39 -3.27
C ARG A 340 1.66 -7.18 -4.22
N GLY A 341 0.54 -6.44 -4.14
CA GLY A 341 0.33 -5.26 -4.98
C GLY A 341 0.09 -5.57 -6.46
N THR A 342 -0.28 -6.82 -6.78
CA THR A 342 -0.61 -7.31 -8.11
C THR A 342 -1.62 -8.45 -8.04
N LEU A 343 -2.40 -8.64 -9.11
CA LEU A 343 -3.30 -9.77 -9.32
C LEU A 343 -2.70 -10.81 -10.29
N LYS A 344 -1.40 -10.75 -10.60
CA LYS A 344 -0.77 -11.76 -11.48
C LYS A 344 -1.07 -13.17 -11.01
N VAL A 345 -1.27 -14.08 -11.97
CA VAL A 345 -1.45 -15.50 -11.67
C VAL A 345 -0.32 -16.01 -10.78
N GLY A 346 -0.68 -16.72 -9.71
CA GLY A 346 0.23 -17.20 -8.68
C GLY A 346 0.47 -16.22 -7.51
N ALA A 347 0.10 -14.93 -7.63
CA ALA A 347 0.17 -14.00 -6.50
C ALA A 347 -0.82 -14.39 -5.39
N PRO A 348 -0.55 -14.02 -4.12
CA PRO A 348 -1.55 -14.13 -3.06
C PRO A 348 -2.85 -13.44 -3.47
N ALA A 349 -3.97 -14.09 -3.21
CA ALA A 349 -5.29 -13.58 -3.55
C ALA A 349 -5.77 -12.56 -2.52
N ASP A 350 -5.07 -11.43 -2.47
CA ASP A 350 -5.45 -10.23 -1.73
C ASP A 350 -6.04 -9.24 -2.72
N VAL A 351 -7.34 -8.96 -2.60
CA VAL A 351 -8.09 -8.14 -3.55
C VAL A 351 -8.95 -7.13 -2.81
N ALA A 352 -8.93 -5.89 -3.27
CA ALA A 352 -9.91 -4.88 -2.87
C ALA A 352 -10.92 -4.67 -4.01
N VAL A 353 -12.20 -4.69 -3.68
CA VAL A 353 -13.27 -4.31 -4.58
C VAL A 353 -13.80 -2.96 -4.14
N LEU A 354 -13.72 -1.98 -5.04
CA LEU A 354 -14.05 -0.59 -4.76
C LEU A 354 -15.19 -0.11 -5.67
N GLU A 355 -16.06 0.72 -5.16
CA GLU A 355 -17.00 1.48 -5.97
C GLU A 355 -16.44 2.86 -6.28
N LEU A 356 -16.37 3.22 -7.54
CA LEU A 356 -16.11 4.60 -7.96
C LEU A 356 -17.46 5.28 -8.21
N ARG A 357 -17.89 6.10 -7.27
CA ARG A 357 -19.16 6.81 -7.36
C ARG A 357 -18.93 8.21 -7.93
N GLU A 358 -19.83 8.60 -8.85
CA GLU A 358 -19.89 9.96 -9.36
C GLU A 358 -20.84 10.80 -8.51
N GLY A 359 -20.53 12.09 -8.37
CA GLY A 359 -21.31 13.04 -7.56
C GLY A 359 -20.48 14.24 -7.14
N ASN A 360 -20.99 14.98 -6.18
CA ASN A 360 -20.27 16.10 -5.56
C ASN A 360 -19.80 15.63 -4.18
N PHE A 361 -18.49 15.46 -4.03
CA PHE A 361 -17.87 15.01 -2.79
C PHE A 361 -16.94 16.09 -2.26
N GLU A 362 -17.11 16.45 -1.01
CA GLU A 362 -16.19 17.36 -0.34
C GLU A 362 -14.98 16.61 0.20
N PHE A 363 -13.78 17.16 -0.07
CA PHE A 363 -12.51 16.71 0.45
C PHE A 363 -11.86 17.84 1.23
N VAL A 364 -11.35 17.50 2.39
CA VAL A 364 -10.78 18.48 3.32
C VAL A 364 -9.29 18.17 3.50
N ASP A 365 -8.44 19.20 3.45
CA ASP A 365 -7.04 19.10 3.85
C ASP A 365 -6.88 19.24 5.36
N ASN A 366 -5.64 19.21 5.84
CA ASN A 366 -5.37 19.34 7.28
C ASN A 366 -5.51 20.78 7.83
N TYR A 367 -5.82 21.73 6.96
CA TYR A 367 -6.03 23.14 7.28
C TYR A 367 -7.50 23.56 7.12
N ARG A 368 -8.39 22.58 6.99
CA ARG A 368 -9.84 22.76 6.81
C ARG A 368 -10.23 23.44 5.48
N ASN A 369 -9.33 23.48 4.51
CA ASN A 369 -9.68 23.94 3.19
C ASN A 369 -10.47 22.85 2.46
N VAL A 370 -11.64 23.21 1.93
CA VAL A 370 -12.52 22.30 1.23
C VAL A 370 -12.26 22.37 -0.29
N ARG A 371 -12.27 21.21 -0.96
CA ARG A 371 -12.31 21.07 -2.41
C ARG A 371 -13.43 20.11 -2.77
N THR A 372 -14.13 20.38 -3.86
CA THR A 372 -15.19 19.51 -4.37
C THR A 372 -14.66 18.67 -5.52
N GLY A 373 -14.70 17.35 -5.37
CA GLY A 373 -14.40 16.39 -6.42
C GLY A 373 -15.68 15.81 -7.03
N ARG A 374 -15.55 15.29 -8.26
CA ARG A 374 -16.65 14.66 -8.99
C ARG A 374 -16.74 13.15 -8.80
N GLN A 375 -15.74 12.56 -8.22
CA GLN A 375 -15.62 11.11 -8.02
C GLN A 375 -15.05 10.80 -6.64
N ARG A 376 -15.54 9.70 -6.03
CA ARG A 376 -15.02 9.17 -4.79
C ARG A 376 -15.02 7.65 -4.82
N LEU A 377 -13.96 7.05 -4.32
CA LEU A 377 -13.81 5.61 -4.07
C LEU A 377 -14.44 5.25 -2.72
N PHE A 378 -15.17 4.14 -2.70
CA PHE A 378 -15.74 3.55 -1.50
C PHE A 378 -15.34 2.07 -1.43
N PRO A 379 -15.04 1.54 -0.25
CA PRO A 379 -14.81 0.10 -0.10
C PRO A 379 -16.13 -0.65 -0.36
N SER A 380 -16.07 -1.78 -1.05
CA SER A 380 -17.23 -2.62 -1.34
C SER A 380 -17.06 -4.05 -0.81
N ALA A 381 -15.90 -4.66 -1.04
CA ALA A 381 -15.55 -5.95 -0.50
C ALA A 381 -14.03 -6.09 -0.43
N THR A 382 -13.57 -6.93 0.47
CA THR A 382 -12.16 -7.29 0.62
C THR A 382 -12.02 -8.80 0.55
N VAL A 383 -11.06 -9.28 -0.24
CA VAL A 383 -10.63 -10.69 -0.23
C VAL A 383 -9.23 -10.74 0.33
N LEU A 384 -9.01 -11.57 1.34
CA LEU A 384 -7.73 -11.75 2.01
C LEU A 384 -7.33 -13.22 1.96
N GLY A 385 -6.19 -13.52 1.32
CA GLY A 385 -5.73 -14.90 1.15
C GLY A 385 -6.79 -15.79 0.48
N GLY A 386 -7.55 -15.24 -0.46
CA GLY A 386 -8.60 -15.94 -1.21
C GLY A 386 -9.94 -16.06 -0.50
N LYS A 387 -10.09 -15.54 0.71
CA LYS A 387 -11.34 -15.57 1.47
C LYS A 387 -12.00 -14.21 1.53
N LEU A 388 -13.30 -14.16 1.27
CA LEU A 388 -14.09 -12.95 1.43
C LEU A 388 -14.11 -12.54 2.91
N VAL A 389 -13.70 -11.31 3.18
CA VAL A 389 -13.76 -10.74 4.53
C VAL A 389 -15.21 -10.35 4.83
N PRO A 390 -15.78 -10.79 5.96
CA PRO A 390 -17.12 -10.39 6.35
C PRO A 390 -17.25 -8.87 6.45
N ALA A 391 -18.38 -8.32 6.00
CA ALA A 391 -18.70 -6.92 6.22
C ALA A 391 -18.72 -6.65 7.73
N GLN A 392 -18.05 -5.58 8.17
CA GLN A 392 -18.21 -5.12 9.53
C GLN A 392 -19.58 -4.43 9.62
N GLY A 393 -20.48 -5.00 10.46
CA GLY A 393 -21.81 -4.48 10.73
C GLY A 393 -21.78 -3.12 11.43
#